data_df8aaec73436a80794d2d5e33c2f0508
#
_entry.id   df8aaec73436a80794d2d5e33c2f0508
#
_cell.length_a   1.000
_cell.length_b   1.000
_cell.length_c   1.000
_cell.angle_alpha   90.00
_cell.angle_beta   90.00
_cell.angle_gamma   90.00
#
_symmetry.space_group_name_H-M   'P 1'
#
loop_
_entity.id
_entity.type
_entity.pdbx_description
1 polymer ?
#
loop_
_entity_poly.entity_id
_entity_poly.type
_entity_poly.pdbx_seq_one_letter_code
_entity_poly.pdbx_strand_id
1 'polypeptide(L)'
;MKYYINLFSPNTATAFTNSNRDVTGFRISRKSYVKNQGIKAGDIFICYCTKIQRFIGILEVISAPYEDNSPIFIEENDPFCLRFKVKPLVWLPFELAIPIHEDLIWNTLSITKG
;
A
#
# COMPACT_ATOMS: atom_id res chain seq x y z
N MET A 1 -1.51 -14.15 9.91
CA MET A 1 -0.92 -13.08 9.09
C MET A 1 -1.34 -13.26 7.64
N LYS A 2 -1.90 -12.23 7.05
CA LYS A 2 -2.32 -12.23 5.65
C LYS A 2 -1.58 -11.14 4.89
N TYR A 3 -1.56 -11.27 3.56
CA TYR A 3 -0.87 -10.36 2.65
C TYR A 3 -1.87 -9.74 1.69
N TYR A 4 -1.74 -8.44 1.46
CA TYR A 4 -2.61 -7.69 0.57
C TYR A 4 -1.78 -6.78 -0.32
N ILE A 5 -2.26 -6.50 -1.52
CA ILE A 5 -1.63 -5.54 -2.41
C ILE A 5 -2.15 -4.14 -2.09
N ASN A 6 -1.24 -3.21 -1.85
CA ASN A 6 -1.55 -1.80 -1.69
C ASN A 6 -1.01 -1.05 -2.91
N LEU A 7 -1.92 -0.48 -3.69
CA LEU A 7 -1.57 0.20 -4.94
C LEU A 7 -1.19 1.66 -4.67
N PHE A 8 -0.08 2.08 -5.25
CA PHE A 8 0.37 3.46 -5.26
C PHE A 8 0.49 3.94 -6.70
N SER A 9 0.17 5.21 -6.95
CA SER A 9 0.64 5.92 -8.14
C SER A 9 2.03 6.48 -7.84
N PRO A 10 2.82 6.91 -8.85
CA PRO A 10 4.08 7.58 -8.58
C PRO A 10 3.92 8.79 -7.66
N ASN A 11 2.85 9.56 -7.81
CA ASN A 11 2.60 10.74 -6.97
C ASN A 11 2.30 10.36 -5.51
N THR A 12 1.46 9.35 -5.29
CA THR A 12 1.15 8.91 -3.92
C THR A 12 2.33 8.20 -3.27
N ALA A 13 3.12 7.46 -4.03
CA ALA A 13 4.35 6.85 -3.53
C ALA A 13 5.37 7.92 -3.08
N THR A 14 5.54 8.99 -3.87
CA THR A 14 6.40 10.11 -3.51
C THR A 14 5.88 10.81 -2.26
N ALA A 15 4.58 11.05 -2.18
CA ALA A 15 3.96 11.66 -1.00
C ALA A 15 4.18 10.81 0.25
N PHE A 16 4.03 9.49 0.16
CA PHE A 16 4.30 8.59 1.28
C PHE A 16 5.77 8.64 1.69
N THR A 17 6.68 8.64 0.71
CA THR A 17 8.12 8.74 0.98
C THR A 17 8.48 10.02 1.74
N ASN A 18 7.81 11.14 1.43
CA ASN A 18 8.07 12.43 2.04
C ASN A 18 7.29 12.65 3.36
N SER A 19 6.41 11.73 3.72
CA SER A 19 5.68 11.75 4.98
C SER A 19 6.47 11.04 6.08
N ASN A 20 5.85 10.84 7.25
CA ASN A 20 6.43 10.04 8.33
C ASN A 20 6.45 8.54 7.99
N ARG A 21 5.84 8.12 6.88
CA ARG A 21 5.76 6.72 6.43
C ARG A 21 5.11 5.79 7.46
N ASP A 22 4.13 6.30 8.18
CA ASP A 22 3.44 5.58 9.25
C ASP A 22 1.93 5.41 9.00
N VAL A 23 1.41 5.95 7.89
CA VAL A 23 -0.01 5.85 7.54
C VAL A 23 -0.15 5.60 6.05
N THR A 24 -0.94 4.59 5.68
CA THR A 24 -1.43 4.40 4.31
C THR A 24 -2.95 4.41 4.30
N GLY A 25 -3.56 4.62 3.13
CA GLY A 25 -4.99 4.71 3.05
C GLY A 25 -5.54 4.21 1.73
N PHE A 26 -6.86 4.01 1.72
CA PHE A 26 -7.63 3.60 0.56
C PHE A 26 -8.73 4.63 0.28
N ARG A 27 -9.03 4.82 -1.00
CA ARG A 27 -10.04 5.80 -1.43
C ARG A 27 -11.43 5.42 -0.96
N ILE A 28 -12.32 6.40 -0.83
CA ILE A 28 -13.73 6.18 -0.51
C ILE A 28 -14.34 5.12 -1.42
N SER A 29 -14.05 5.17 -2.72
CA SER A 29 -14.57 4.23 -3.70
C SER A 29 -14.19 2.78 -3.42
N ARG A 30 -13.14 2.53 -2.64
CA ARG A 30 -12.66 1.18 -2.29
C ARG A 30 -13.00 0.77 -0.86
N LYS A 31 -13.63 1.65 -0.09
CA LYS A 31 -13.84 1.46 1.33
C LYS A 31 -14.56 0.16 1.68
N SER A 32 -15.69 -0.12 1.03
CA SER A 32 -16.47 -1.32 1.32
C SER A 32 -15.71 -2.59 1.00
N TYR A 33 -15.03 -2.62 -0.14
CA TYR A 33 -14.23 -3.76 -0.55
C TYR A 33 -13.10 -4.03 0.47
N VAL A 34 -12.38 -3.01 0.87
CA VAL A 34 -11.26 -3.14 1.80
C VAL A 34 -11.73 -3.58 3.18
N LYS A 35 -12.84 -3.01 3.68
CA LYS A 35 -13.43 -3.43 4.96
C LYS A 35 -13.80 -4.91 4.97
N ASN A 36 -14.30 -5.43 3.86
CA ASN A 36 -14.72 -6.83 3.75
C ASN A 36 -13.53 -7.80 3.77
N GLN A 37 -12.30 -7.33 3.55
CA GLN A 37 -11.11 -8.17 3.61
C GLN A 37 -10.71 -8.54 5.05
N GLY A 38 -11.19 -7.81 6.05
CA GLY A 38 -10.85 -8.08 7.44
C GLY A 38 -9.39 -7.80 7.77
N ILE A 39 -8.77 -6.82 7.13
CA ILE A 39 -7.37 -6.46 7.37
C ILE A 39 -7.19 -5.99 8.81
N LYS A 40 -6.16 -6.48 9.48
CA LYS A 40 -5.91 -6.21 10.91
C LYS A 40 -4.42 -6.07 11.20
N ALA A 41 -4.10 -5.62 12.40
CA ALA A 41 -2.72 -5.55 12.86
C ALA A 41 -2.03 -6.91 12.72
N GLY A 42 -0.80 -6.90 12.24
CA GLY A 42 -0.01 -8.09 11.92
C GLY A 42 -0.08 -8.50 10.46
N ASP A 43 -1.05 -8.01 9.70
CA ASP A 43 -1.12 -8.26 8.27
C ASP A 43 -0.09 -7.41 7.51
N ILE A 44 0.17 -7.78 6.27
CA ILE A 44 1.23 -7.18 5.45
C ILE A 44 0.64 -6.57 4.19
N PHE A 45 1.04 -5.36 3.86
CA PHE A 45 0.81 -4.75 2.56
C PHE A 45 2.05 -4.90 1.69
N ILE A 46 1.87 -5.49 0.51
CA ILE A 46 2.88 -5.49 -0.54
C ILE A 46 2.55 -4.33 -1.47
N CYS A 47 3.44 -3.36 -1.54
CA CYS A 47 3.18 -2.10 -2.21
C CYS A 47 3.65 -2.15 -3.65
N TYR A 48 2.71 -1.93 -4.57
CA TYR A 48 2.94 -1.92 -6.00
C TYR A 48 2.67 -0.51 -6.54
N CYS A 49 3.61 0.00 -7.31
CA CYS A 49 3.47 1.31 -7.95
C CYS A 49 2.99 1.14 -9.38
N THR A 50 1.80 1.66 -9.68
CA THR A 50 1.25 1.69 -11.03
C THR A 50 2.08 2.61 -11.92
N LYS A 51 1.90 2.55 -13.23
CA LYS A 51 2.65 3.28 -14.26
C LYS A 51 4.08 2.78 -14.41
N ILE A 52 4.90 2.71 -13.34
CA ILE A 52 6.23 2.12 -13.42
C ILE A 52 6.20 0.59 -13.34
N GLN A 53 5.07 0.02 -12.94
CA GLN A 53 4.83 -1.43 -12.86
C GLN A 53 5.89 -2.15 -12.02
N ARG A 54 6.13 -1.67 -10.80
CA ARG A 54 7.17 -2.22 -9.93
C ARG A 54 6.68 -2.33 -8.49
N PHE A 55 7.20 -3.34 -7.78
CA PHE A 55 7.03 -3.43 -6.33
C PHE A 55 8.02 -2.47 -5.66
N ILE A 56 7.52 -1.66 -4.74
CA ILE A 56 8.30 -0.59 -4.11
C ILE A 56 8.45 -0.76 -2.60
N GLY A 57 7.70 -1.65 -1.97
CA GLY A 57 7.86 -1.80 -0.54
C GLY A 57 6.95 -2.84 0.10
N ILE A 58 7.20 -3.03 1.39
CA ILE A 58 6.44 -3.93 2.25
C ILE A 58 6.15 -3.15 3.53
N LEU A 59 4.86 -3.08 3.90
CA LEU A 59 4.42 -2.41 5.11
C LEU A 59 3.74 -3.41 6.03
N GLU A 60 4.08 -3.38 7.31
CA GLU A 60 3.34 -4.11 8.34
C GLU A 60 2.19 -3.27 8.84
N VAL A 61 0.98 -3.83 8.87
CA VAL A 61 -0.20 -3.18 9.45
C VAL A 61 -0.09 -3.26 10.97
N ILE A 62 -0.18 -2.11 11.65
CA ILE A 62 -0.05 -2.05 13.11
C ILE A 62 -1.30 -1.54 13.82
N SER A 63 -2.39 -1.30 13.07
CA SER A 63 -3.66 -0.88 13.66
C SER A 63 -4.84 -1.52 12.95
N ALA A 64 -6.00 -1.48 13.60
CA ALA A 64 -7.27 -1.70 12.91
C ALA A 64 -7.52 -0.54 11.93
N PRO A 65 -8.39 -0.74 10.91
CA PRO A 65 -8.73 0.35 10.01
C PRO A 65 -9.48 1.47 10.76
N TYR A 66 -9.24 2.70 10.34
CA TYR A 66 -9.95 3.88 10.86
C TYR A 66 -10.24 4.84 9.72
N GLU A 67 -11.17 5.75 9.94
CA GLU A 67 -11.59 6.72 8.92
C GLU A 67 -11.10 8.12 9.28
N ASP A 68 -10.53 8.80 8.30
CA ASP A 68 -10.08 10.18 8.44
C ASP A 68 -10.08 10.81 7.05
N ASN A 69 -10.73 11.96 6.90
CA ASN A 69 -10.87 12.66 5.62
C ASN A 69 -9.82 13.75 5.42
N SER A 70 -8.94 13.99 6.38
CA SER A 70 -7.86 14.96 6.19
C SER A 70 -6.88 14.45 5.12
N PRO A 71 -6.28 15.35 4.31
CA PRO A 71 -5.33 14.91 3.27
C PRO A 71 -4.11 14.24 3.88
N ILE A 72 -3.70 13.08 3.31
CA ILE A 72 -2.45 12.40 3.71
C ILE A 72 -1.42 12.36 2.59
N PHE A 73 -1.87 12.20 1.35
CA PHE A 73 -0.99 12.15 0.19
C PHE A 73 -1.18 13.37 -0.68
N ILE A 74 -2.36 13.50 -1.26
CA ILE A 74 -2.76 14.61 -2.10
C ILE A 74 -4.21 14.95 -1.80
N GLU A 75 -4.59 16.21 -1.98
CA GLU A 75 -5.98 16.65 -1.85
C GLU A 75 -6.74 16.27 -3.11
N GLU A 76 -7.81 15.51 -2.97
CA GLU A 76 -8.61 15.00 -4.08
C GLU A 76 -10.09 14.93 -3.75
N ASN A 77 -10.93 14.80 -4.80
CA ASN A 77 -12.37 14.58 -4.67
C ASN A 77 -12.71 13.18 -4.14
N ASP A 78 -11.82 12.20 -4.34
CA ASP A 78 -11.95 10.84 -3.80
C ASP A 78 -10.81 10.61 -2.79
N PRO A 79 -10.95 11.11 -1.55
CA PRO A 79 -9.87 11.07 -0.58
C PRO A 79 -9.57 9.64 -0.09
N PHE A 80 -8.34 9.44 0.37
CA PHE A 80 -7.91 8.20 1.03
C PHE A 80 -8.43 8.19 2.45
N CYS A 81 -9.72 7.90 2.62
CA CYS A 81 -10.41 8.05 3.91
C CYS A 81 -10.32 6.83 4.82
N LEU A 82 -10.18 5.62 4.27
CA LEU A 82 -9.99 4.42 5.08
C LEU A 82 -8.49 4.18 5.26
N ARG A 83 -8.02 4.30 6.49
CA ARG A 83 -6.59 4.35 6.79
C ARG A 83 -6.16 3.25 7.74
N PHE A 84 -4.87 2.91 7.61
CA PHE A 84 -4.19 2.00 8.51
C PHE A 84 -2.89 2.64 8.97
N LYS A 85 -2.56 2.48 10.25
CA LYS A 85 -1.21 2.77 10.72
C LYS A 85 -0.32 1.61 10.31
N VAL A 86 0.86 1.92 9.80
CA VAL A 86 1.78 0.95 9.23
C VAL A 86 3.20 1.21 9.68
N LYS A 87 4.03 0.16 9.58
CA LYS A 87 5.47 0.23 9.80
C LYS A 87 6.16 -0.27 8.53
N PRO A 88 6.98 0.55 7.85
CA PRO A 88 7.72 0.07 6.69
C PRO A 88 8.75 -0.98 7.10
N LEU A 89 8.67 -2.15 6.49
CA LEU A 89 9.70 -3.19 6.60
C LEU A 89 10.72 -3.02 5.48
N VAL A 90 10.25 -2.66 4.28
CA VAL A 90 11.06 -2.32 3.11
C VAL A 90 10.39 -1.14 2.42
N TRP A 91 11.16 -0.15 2.00
CA TRP A 91 10.67 0.93 1.16
C TRP A 91 11.80 1.37 0.23
N LEU A 92 11.60 1.15 -1.07
CA LEU A 92 12.63 1.29 -2.09
C LEU A 92 12.45 2.57 -2.89
N PRO A 93 13.54 3.29 -3.24
CA PRO A 93 13.45 4.31 -4.27
C PRO A 93 13.12 3.67 -5.62
N PHE A 94 12.58 4.46 -6.56
CA PHE A 94 12.08 3.93 -7.83
C PHE A 94 13.17 3.19 -8.63
N GLU A 95 14.40 3.66 -8.58
CA GLU A 95 15.52 3.03 -9.29
C GLU A 95 15.89 1.64 -8.76
N LEU A 96 15.47 1.32 -7.53
CA LEU A 96 15.71 0.01 -6.92
C LEU A 96 14.45 -0.84 -6.85
N ALA A 97 13.32 -0.33 -7.37
CA ALA A 97 12.05 -1.05 -7.34
C ALA A 97 12.10 -2.33 -8.19
N ILE A 98 11.35 -3.34 -7.76
CA ILE A 98 11.41 -4.69 -8.33
C ILE A 98 10.37 -4.82 -9.45
N PRO A 99 10.76 -5.15 -10.70
CA PRO A 99 9.82 -5.30 -11.81
C PRO A 99 8.77 -6.38 -11.54
N ILE A 100 7.51 -6.08 -11.89
CA ILE A 100 6.41 -7.01 -11.68
C ILE A 100 6.52 -8.28 -12.55
N HIS A 101 7.20 -8.20 -13.69
CA HIS A 101 7.31 -9.30 -14.64
C HIS A 101 8.54 -10.19 -14.39
N GLU A 102 9.24 -9.99 -13.30
CA GLU A 102 10.35 -10.85 -12.90
C GLU A 102 9.82 -12.21 -12.45
N ASP A 103 10.08 -13.26 -13.20
CA ASP A 103 9.56 -14.61 -12.92
C ASP A 103 9.94 -15.11 -11.53
N LEU A 104 11.18 -14.86 -11.12
CA LEU A 104 11.65 -15.25 -9.79
C LEU A 104 10.82 -14.59 -8.69
N ILE A 105 10.48 -13.32 -8.87
CA ILE A 105 9.64 -12.59 -7.92
C ILE A 105 8.25 -13.17 -7.86
N TRP A 106 7.63 -13.46 -9.01
CA TRP A 106 6.31 -14.07 -9.06
C TRP A 106 6.28 -15.45 -8.38
N ASN A 107 7.33 -16.25 -8.60
CA ASN A 107 7.43 -17.57 -7.99
C ASN A 107 7.67 -17.50 -6.48
N THR A 108 8.42 -16.50 -6.04
CA THR A 108 8.72 -16.28 -4.61
C THR A 108 7.53 -15.68 -3.87
N LEU A 109 6.83 -14.72 -4.50
CA LEU A 109 5.66 -14.06 -3.93
C LEU A 109 4.36 -14.68 -4.45
N SER A 110 4.16 -15.94 -4.17
CA SER A 110 2.97 -16.69 -4.64
C SER A 110 1.66 -16.03 -4.23
N ILE A 111 1.66 -15.24 -3.16
CA ILE A 111 0.50 -14.48 -2.70
C ILE A 111 0.00 -13.47 -3.73
N THR A 112 0.85 -13.03 -4.66
CA THR A 112 0.46 -12.05 -5.69
C THR A 112 -0.25 -12.71 -6.87
N LYS A 113 -0.26 -14.04 -6.92
CA LYS A 113 -0.92 -14.81 -7.98
C LYS A 113 -2.39 -15.09 -7.70
N GLY A 114 -2.77 -14.96 -6.45
CA GLY A 114 -4.12 -15.30 -5.97
C GLY A 114 -5.20 -14.31 -6.36
#